data_af8cf5eb0110fdd6ee3c6bb4915751ae
#
_entry.id   af8cf5eb0110fdd6ee3c6bb4915751ae
#
_cell.length_a   1.000
_cell.length_b   1.000
_cell.length_c   1.000
_cell.angle_alpha   90.00
_cell.angle_beta   90.00
_cell.angle_gamma   90.00
#
_symmetry.space_group_name_H-M   'P 1'
#
loop_
_entity.id
_entity.type
_entity.pdbx_description
1 polymer ?
#
loop_
_entity_poly.entity_id
_entity_poly.type
_entity_poly.pdbx_seq_one_letter_code
_entity_poly.pdbx_strand_id
1 'polypeptide(L)'
;MATRFQRSATLAACLGTLFASGLAIGYRLGEQRAATASVSAADTTVSPDDWTSRACDALQHDLALSPEQSDRVRSHLTEASQGIFLDRERALLQIHLRILEVHDVLARDPSLNDQQKLRLKASRAKLRSLITSKFADLLRDSPDSLPLLKEEKA
;
A
#
# COMPACT_ATOMS: atom_id res chain seq x y z
N MET A 1 23.82 -38.74 -30.95
CA MET A 1 22.62 -38.39 -30.10
C MET A 1 22.99 -37.90 -28.70
N ALA A 2 24.22 -38.00 -28.22
CA ALA A 2 24.65 -37.58 -26.87
C ALA A 2 24.66 -36.05 -26.63
N THR A 3 24.87 -35.23 -27.68
CA THR A 3 25.06 -33.77 -27.53
C THR A 3 23.80 -32.95 -27.20
N ARG A 4 22.60 -33.45 -27.50
CA ARG A 4 21.35 -32.73 -27.15
C ARG A 4 20.98 -32.91 -25.68
N PHE A 5 21.19 -34.10 -25.13
CA PHE A 5 20.91 -34.39 -23.72
C PHE A 5 21.86 -33.62 -22.79
N GLN A 6 23.12 -33.48 -23.21
CA GLN A 6 24.13 -32.76 -22.43
C GLN A 6 23.86 -31.24 -22.38
N ARG A 7 23.39 -30.66 -23.48
CA ARG A 7 22.99 -29.23 -23.53
C ARG A 7 21.75 -28.92 -22.68
N SER A 8 20.76 -29.81 -22.67
CA SER A 8 19.56 -29.63 -21.81
C SER A 8 19.89 -29.82 -20.33
N ALA A 9 20.80 -30.71 -19.97
CA ALA A 9 21.25 -30.88 -18.59
C ALA A 9 22.02 -29.66 -18.09
N THR A 10 22.89 -29.06 -18.93
CA THR A 10 23.64 -27.85 -18.60
C THR A 10 22.69 -26.62 -18.42
N LEU A 11 21.70 -26.47 -19.30
CA LEU A 11 20.70 -25.41 -19.19
C LEU A 11 19.84 -25.56 -17.91
N ALA A 12 19.43 -26.78 -17.57
CA ALA A 12 18.68 -27.04 -16.35
C ALA A 12 19.53 -26.76 -15.10
N ALA A 13 20.82 -27.10 -15.11
CA ALA A 13 21.73 -26.78 -14.01
C ALA A 13 21.96 -25.27 -13.85
N CYS A 14 22.14 -24.54 -14.95
CA CYS A 14 22.29 -23.07 -14.91
C CYS A 14 21.01 -22.37 -14.42
N LEU A 15 19.83 -22.81 -14.87
CA LEU A 15 18.55 -22.30 -14.38
C LEU A 15 18.34 -22.62 -12.90
N GLY A 16 18.71 -23.84 -12.47
CA GLY A 16 18.61 -24.26 -11.08
C GLY A 16 19.52 -23.42 -10.15
N THR A 17 20.76 -23.11 -10.58
CA THR A 17 21.68 -22.26 -9.80
C THR A 17 21.20 -20.81 -9.74
N LEU A 18 20.67 -20.24 -10.82
CA LEU A 18 20.09 -18.90 -10.83
C LEU A 18 18.85 -18.82 -9.92
N PHE A 19 18.02 -19.85 -9.94
CA PHE A 19 16.82 -19.89 -9.08
C PHE A 19 17.20 -20.05 -7.60
N ALA A 20 18.16 -20.91 -7.29
CA ALA A 20 18.64 -21.13 -5.93
C ALA A 20 19.34 -19.88 -5.36
N SER A 21 20.14 -19.17 -6.17
CA SER A 21 20.77 -17.93 -5.75
C SER A 21 19.75 -16.79 -5.56
N GLY A 22 18.75 -16.69 -6.43
CA GLY A 22 17.65 -15.75 -6.29
C GLY A 22 16.81 -16.00 -5.02
N LEU A 23 16.53 -17.25 -4.71
CA LEU A 23 15.85 -17.68 -3.48
C LEU A 23 16.66 -17.37 -2.22
N ALA A 24 17.99 -17.64 -2.24
CA ALA A 24 18.88 -17.36 -1.10
C ALA A 24 19.02 -15.86 -0.83
N ILE A 25 19.14 -15.04 -1.89
CA ILE A 25 19.19 -13.58 -1.76
C ILE A 25 17.83 -13.04 -1.32
N GLY A 26 16.73 -13.54 -1.90
CA GLY A 26 15.37 -13.16 -1.54
C GLY A 26 15.04 -13.53 -0.10
N TYR A 27 15.48 -14.69 0.38
CA TYR A 27 15.30 -15.12 1.77
C TYR A 27 16.09 -14.23 2.74
N ARG A 28 17.36 -13.96 2.45
CA ARG A 28 18.21 -13.07 3.26
C ARG A 28 17.71 -11.65 3.32
N LEU A 29 17.27 -11.09 2.18
CA LEU A 29 16.64 -9.76 2.13
C LEU A 29 15.27 -9.76 2.80
N GLY A 30 14.52 -10.86 2.71
CA GLY A 30 13.26 -11.06 3.42
C GLY A 30 13.45 -11.12 4.93
N GLU A 31 14.46 -11.82 5.41
CA GLU A 31 14.79 -11.92 6.84
C GLU A 31 15.27 -10.57 7.42
N GLN A 32 16.13 -9.85 6.68
CA GLN A 32 16.53 -8.49 7.08
C GLN A 32 15.36 -7.50 7.04
N ARG A 33 14.48 -7.60 6.04
CA ARG A 33 13.23 -6.82 6.00
C ARG A 33 12.21 -7.27 7.03
N ALA A 34 12.12 -8.56 7.35
CA ALA A 34 11.25 -9.04 8.43
C ALA A 34 11.74 -8.60 9.80
N ALA A 35 13.05 -8.55 10.02
CA ALA A 35 13.62 -8.01 11.27
C ALA A 35 13.38 -6.49 11.40
N THR A 36 13.41 -5.74 10.29
CA THR A 36 13.02 -4.33 10.25
C THR A 36 11.51 -4.12 10.09
N ALA A 37 10.79 -5.05 9.46
CA ALA A 37 9.33 -4.99 9.24
C ALA A 37 8.52 -5.55 10.42
N SER A 38 9.14 -6.26 11.37
CA SER A 38 8.47 -6.58 12.65
C SER A 38 8.13 -5.32 13.47
N VAL A 39 8.71 -4.18 13.12
CA VAL A 39 8.29 -2.86 13.63
C VAL A 39 7.11 -2.27 12.83
N SER A 40 6.78 -2.77 11.61
CA SER A 40 5.90 -2.06 10.69
C SER A 40 4.56 -2.73 10.35
N ALA A 41 4.37 -4.02 10.62
CA ALA A 41 3.12 -4.70 10.21
C ALA A 41 1.98 -4.58 11.25
N ALA A 42 2.30 -4.22 12.50
CA ALA A 42 1.30 -4.07 13.57
C ALA A 42 0.85 -2.61 13.79
N ASP A 43 1.51 -1.64 13.19
CA ASP A 43 1.29 -0.22 13.49
C ASP A 43 0.78 0.53 12.26
N THR A 44 -0.46 0.22 11.85
CA THR A 44 -1.20 0.95 10.80
C THR A 44 -1.61 2.37 11.26
N THR A 45 -1.24 2.78 12.46
CA THR A 45 -1.60 4.06 13.08
C THR A 45 -0.40 4.90 13.51
N VAL A 46 0.73 4.81 12.79
CA VAL A 46 1.85 5.75 13.03
C VAL A 46 1.33 7.16 12.73
N SER A 47 1.35 8.01 13.75
CA SER A 47 0.98 9.41 13.57
C SER A 47 2.10 10.17 12.82
N PRO A 48 1.79 11.31 12.17
CA PRO A 48 2.82 12.18 11.58
C PRO A 48 3.91 12.56 12.57
N ASP A 49 3.55 12.82 13.83
CA ASP A 49 4.47 13.23 14.89
C ASP A 49 5.39 12.08 15.32
N ASP A 50 4.87 10.86 15.47
CA ASP A 50 5.66 9.66 15.78
C ASP A 50 6.65 9.36 14.65
N TRP A 51 6.21 9.49 13.39
CA TRP A 51 7.08 9.30 12.24
C TRP A 51 8.21 10.34 12.23
N THR A 52 7.88 11.61 12.43
CA THR A 52 8.84 12.73 12.48
C THR A 52 9.87 12.51 13.59
N SER A 53 9.42 12.11 14.79
CA SER A 53 10.31 11.84 15.92
C SER A 53 11.30 10.71 15.59
N ARG A 54 10.81 9.56 15.12
CA ARG A 54 11.66 8.42 14.75
C ARG A 54 12.65 8.76 13.63
N ALA A 55 12.20 9.51 12.62
CA ALA A 55 13.06 9.94 11.53
C ALA A 55 14.16 10.93 12.00
N CYS A 56 13.80 11.84 12.88
CA CYS A 56 14.75 12.78 13.47
C CYS A 56 15.80 12.05 14.32
N ASP A 57 15.38 11.11 15.19
CA ASP A 57 16.27 10.32 16.03
C ASP A 57 17.24 9.48 15.20
N ALA A 58 16.74 8.86 14.12
CA ALA A 58 17.58 8.09 13.20
C ALA A 58 18.64 8.98 12.51
N LEU A 59 18.23 10.13 11.98
CA LEU A 59 19.15 11.07 11.32
C LEU A 59 20.15 11.68 12.31
N GLN A 60 19.72 11.97 13.53
CA GLN A 60 20.62 12.47 14.58
C GLN A 60 21.68 11.42 14.94
N HIS A 61 21.30 10.15 15.04
CA HIS A 61 22.23 9.07 15.31
C HIS A 61 23.21 8.85 14.14
N ASP A 62 22.69 8.80 12.90
CA ASP A 62 23.49 8.42 11.74
C ASP A 62 24.44 9.54 11.29
N LEU A 63 24.05 10.80 11.47
CA LEU A 63 24.79 11.98 11.01
C LEU A 63 25.49 12.73 12.13
N ALA A 64 25.33 12.32 13.40
CA ALA A 64 25.87 12.99 14.59
C ALA A 64 25.57 14.50 14.59
N LEU A 65 24.29 14.85 14.35
CA LEU A 65 23.85 16.24 14.20
C LEU A 65 24.03 17.02 15.51
N SER A 66 24.42 18.32 15.38
CA SER A 66 24.35 19.25 16.52
C SER A 66 22.89 19.56 16.89
N PRO A 67 22.63 20.05 18.13
CA PRO A 67 21.28 20.42 18.54
C PRO A 67 20.59 21.38 17.54
N GLU A 68 21.28 22.42 17.07
CA GLU A 68 20.73 23.40 16.14
C GLU A 68 20.45 22.80 14.76
N GLN A 69 21.26 21.81 14.33
CA GLN A 69 21.01 21.04 13.10
C GLN A 69 19.80 20.13 13.26
N SER A 70 19.67 19.46 14.41
CA SER A 70 18.56 18.59 14.73
C SER A 70 17.22 19.34 14.71
N ASP A 71 17.17 20.55 15.28
CA ASP A 71 15.96 21.39 15.27
C ASP A 71 15.54 21.79 13.85
N ARG A 72 16.50 22.17 13.00
CA ARG A 72 16.21 22.45 11.59
C ARG A 72 15.71 21.23 10.83
N VAL A 73 16.35 20.08 11.02
CA VAL A 73 15.92 18.82 10.42
C VAL A 73 14.51 18.45 10.88
N ARG A 74 14.21 18.60 12.17
CA ARG A 74 12.88 18.34 12.73
C ARG A 74 11.81 19.21 12.08
N SER A 75 12.07 20.52 11.86
CA SER A 75 11.14 21.42 11.18
C SER A 75 10.83 20.93 9.75
N HIS A 76 11.87 20.59 8.98
CA HIS A 76 11.69 20.05 7.62
C HIS A 76 10.97 18.70 7.58
N LEU A 77 11.27 17.82 8.54
CA LEU A 77 10.60 16.53 8.65
C LEU A 77 9.11 16.68 9.02
N THR A 78 8.77 17.65 9.86
CA THR A 78 7.38 17.95 10.22
C THR A 78 6.59 18.39 8.99
N GLU A 79 7.13 19.29 8.19
CA GLU A 79 6.51 19.75 6.95
C GLU A 79 6.37 18.58 5.95
N ALA A 80 7.44 17.81 5.75
CA ALA A 80 7.44 16.66 4.86
C ALA A 80 6.45 15.57 5.30
N SER A 81 6.34 15.29 6.61
CA SER A 81 5.41 14.30 7.14
C SER A 81 3.97 14.63 6.82
N GLN A 82 3.57 15.89 6.98
CA GLN A 82 2.20 16.33 6.65
C GLN A 82 1.87 16.05 5.18
N GLY A 83 2.79 16.36 4.25
CA GLY A 83 2.64 16.05 2.84
C GLY A 83 2.52 14.55 2.56
N ILE A 84 3.44 13.76 3.12
CA ILE A 84 3.46 12.29 2.95
C ILE A 84 2.15 11.65 3.45
N PHE A 85 1.67 12.05 4.62
CA PHE A 85 0.45 11.50 5.19
C PHE A 85 -0.79 11.91 4.39
N LEU A 86 -0.85 13.14 3.91
CA LEU A 86 -1.92 13.61 3.03
C LEU A 86 -1.95 12.84 1.70
N ASP A 87 -0.79 12.64 1.08
CA ASP A 87 -0.69 11.88 -0.17
C ASP A 87 -1.05 10.40 0.03
N ARG A 88 -0.68 9.81 1.17
CA ARG A 88 -1.12 8.47 1.57
C ARG A 88 -2.64 8.38 1.67
N GLU A 89 -3.29 9.32 2.35
CA GLU A 89 -4.75 9.34 2.50
C GLU A 89 -5.45 9.53 1.14
N ARG A 90 -4.92 10.39 0.28
CA ARG A 90 -5.40 10.55 -1.11
C ARG A 90 -5.27 9.25 -1.91
N ALA A 91 -4.13 8.58 -1.82
CA ALA A 91 -3.92 7.30 -2.50
C ALA A 91 -4.89 6.22 -1.99
N LEU A 92 -5.12 6.15 -0.68
CA LEU A 92 -6.09 5.23 -0.08
C LEU A 92 -7.51 5.53 -0.56
N LEU A 93 -7.91 6.79 -0.61
CA LEU A 93 -9.21 7.20 -1.16
C LEU A 93 -9.35 6.73 -2.62
N GLN A 94 -8.35 6.96 -3.47
CA GLN A 94 -8.36 6.54 -4.86
C GLN A 94 -8.51 5.01 -5.01
N ILE A 95 -7.80 4.23 -4.18
CA ILE A 95 -7.94 2.76 -4.15
C ILE A 95 -9.37 2.36 -3.83
N HIS A 96 -9.98 2.96 -2.81
CA HIS A 96 -11.37 2.64 -2.42
C HIS A 96 -12.38 3.02 -3.51
N LEU A 97 -12.19 4.16 -4.19
CA LEU A 97 -13.03 4.56 -5.32
C LEU A 97 -12.91 3.59 -6.49
N ARG A 98 -11.69 3.12 -6.81
CA ARG A 98 -11.48 2.08 -7.84
C ARG A 98 -12.14 0.75 -7.48
N ILE A 99 -12.09 0.34 -6.22
CA ILE A 99 -12.82 -0.85 -5.76
C ILE A 99 -14.34 -0.65 -5.92
N LEU A 100 -14.85 0.55 -5.64
CA LEU A 100 -16.26 0.86 -5.85
C LEU A 100 -16.67 0.77 -7.33
N GLU A 101 -15.84 1.29 -8.25
CA GLU A 101 -16.03 1.14 -9.71
C GLU A 101 -16.10 -0.34 -10.12
N VAL A 102 -15.21 -1.18 -9.58
CA VAL A 102 -15.23 -2.63 -9.85
C VAL A 102 -16.54 -3.25 -9.36
N HIS A 103 -17.04 -2.85 -8.19
CA HIS A 103 -18.33 -3.31 -7.70
C HIS A 103 -19.49 -2.87 -8.61
N ASP A 104 -19.39 -1.68 -9.22
CA ASP A 104 -20.41 -1.19 -10.17
C ASP A 104 -20.40 -2.00 -11.49
N VAL A 105 -19.22 -2.38 -11.98
CA VAL A 105 -19.07 -3.26 -13.15
C VAL A 105 -19.64 -4.65 -12.83
N LEU A 106 -19.27 -5.23 -11.69
CA LEU A 106 -19.77 -6.54 -11.27
C LEU A 106 -21.30 -6.56 -11.07
N ALA A 107 -21.88 -5.47 -10.58
CA ALA A 107 -23.34 -5.39 -10.39
C ALA A 107 -24.14 -5.50 -11.69
N ARG A 108 -23.52 -5.19 -12.84
CA ARG A 108 -24.11 -5.29 -14.17
C ARG A 108 -23.86 -6.65 -14.85
N ASP A 109 -23.07 -7.52 -14.20
CA ASP A 109 -22.74 -8.82 -14.78
C ASP A 109 -23.97 -9.76 -14.72
N PRO A 110 -24.48 -10.22 -15.89
CA PRO A 110 -25.63 -11.12 -15.93
C PRO A 110 -25.36 -12.53 -15.40
N SER A 111 -24.08 -12.91 -15.24
CA SER A 111 -23.70 -14.23 -14.72
C SER A 111 -23.92 -14.37 -13.21
N LEU A 112 -24.06 -13.26 -12.48
CA LEU A 112 -24.27 -13.26 -11.04
C LEU A 112 -25.69 -13.69 -10.69
N ASN A 113 -25.81 -14.64 -9.76
CA ASN A 113 -27.10 -15.02 -9.19
C ASN A 113 -27.61 -13.98 -8.18
N ASP A 114 -28.90 -14.05 -7.81
CA ASP A 114 -29.55 -13.05 -6.95
C ASP A 114 -28.88 -12.94 -5.56
N GLN A 115 -28.42 -14.05 -5.00
CA GLN A 115 -27.71 -14.07 -3.72
C GLN A 115 -26.38 -13.35 -3.81
N GLN A 116 -25.66 -13.53 -4.91
CA GLN A 116 -24.39 -12.84 -5.16
C GLN A 116 -24.59 -11.33 -5.35
N LYS A 117 -25.62 -10.95 -6.11
CA LYS A 117 -26.02 -9.53 -6.28
C LYS A 117 -26.39 -8.87 -4.95
N LEU A 118 -27.12 -9.57 -4.09
CA LEU A 118 -27.48 -9.06 -2.77
C LEU A 118 -26.23 -8.84 -1.89
N ARG A 119 -25.32 -9.80 -1.85
CA ARG A 119 -24.04 -9.65 -1.12
C ARG A 119 -23.18 -8.52 -1.66
N LEU A 120 -23.13 -8.37 -2.99
CA LEU A 120 -22.40 -7.27 -3.64
C LEU A 120 -23.00 -5.91 -3.27
N LYS A 121 -24.34 -5.78 -3.27
CA LYS A 121 -25.06 -4.57 -2.84
C LYS A 121 -24.72 -4.20 -1.39
N ALA A 122 -24.72 -5.18 -0.48
CA ALA A 122 -24.36 -4.97 0.92
C ALA A 122 -22.88 -4.54 1.08
N SER A 123 -21.96 -5.18 0.36
CA SER A 123 -20.53 -4.83 0.35
C SER A 123 -20.30 -3.41 -0.18
N ARG A 124 -21.01 -3.04 -1.26
CA ARG A 124 -20.96 -1.70 -1.85
C ARG A 124 -21.45 -0.63 -0.88
N ALA A 125 -22.55 -0.86 -0.20
CA ALA A 125 -23.09 0.06 0.81
C ALA A 125 -22.11 0.27 1.96
N LYS A 126 -21.50 -0.82 2.46
CA LYS A 126 -20.47 -0.76 3.51
C LYS A 126 -19.24 0.03 3.06
N LEU A 127 -18.78 -0.19 1.84
CA LEU A 127 -17.62 0.52 1.29
C LEU A 127 -17.90 2.03 1.12
N ARG A 128 -19.08 2.40 0.62
CA ARG A 128 -19.52 3.81 0.54
C ARG A 128 -19.55 4.48 1.90
N SER A 129 -20.14 3.83 2.90
CA SER A 129 -20.18 4.34 4.27
C SER A 129 -18.79 4.56 4.83
N LEU A 130 -17.85 3.62 4.58
CA LEU A 130 -16.45 3.75 4.99
C LEU A 130 -15.78 4.93 4.30
N ILE A 131 -15.96 5.08 2.99
CA ILE A 131 -15.35 6.20 2.22
C ILE A 131 -15.87 7.54 2.75
N THR A 132 -17.19 7.68 2.90
CA THR A 132 -17.80 8.94 3.37
C THR A 132 -17.44 9.27 4.80
N SER A 133 -17.28 8.29 5.68
CA SER A 133 -16.90 8.56 7.08
C SER A 133 -15.40 8.84 7.23
N LYS A 134 -14.55 8.05 6.55
CA LYS A 134 -13.10 8.14 6.75
C LYS A 134 -12.46 9.30 5.98
N PHE A 135 -12.97 9.60 4.78
CA PHE A 135 -12.37 10.58 3.86
C PHE A 135 -13.24 11.82 3.65
N ALA A 136 -14.07 12.16 4.63
CA ALA A 136 -15.03 13.28 4.53
C ALA A 136 -14.34 14.60 4.12
N ASP A 137 -13.20 14.91 4.69
CA ASP A 137 -12.45 16.14 4.42
C ASP A 137 -11.85 16.15 3.01
N LEU A 138 -11.24 15.04 2.58
CA LEU A 138 -10.68 14.91 1.24
C LEU A 138 -11.76 14.95 0.14
N LEU A 139 -12.94 14.41 0.42
CA LEU A 139 -14.09 14.45 -0.51
C LEU A 139 -14.64 15.86 -0.68
N ARG A 140 -14.56 16.70 0.34
CA ARG A 140 -14.97 18.12 0.27
C ARG A 140 -14.08 18.89 -0.72
N ASP A 141 -12.79 18.55 -0.75
CA ASP A 141 -11.80 19.19 -1.63
C ASP A 141 -11.76 18.59 -3.04
N SER A 142 -12.44 17.46 -3.26
CA SER A 142 -12.45 16.72 -4.53
C SER A 142 -13.87 16.41 -5.01
N PRO A 143 -14.63 17.41 -5.49
CA PRO A 143 -16.04 17.25 -5.88
C PRO A 143 -16.26 16.24 -7.00
N ASP A 144 -15.27 15.97 -7.84
CA ASP A 144 -15.35 15.01 -8.95
C ASP A 144 -15.54 13.55 -8.49
N SER A 145 -15.24 13.25 -7.23
CA SER A 145 -15.43 11.92 -6.64
C SER A 145 -16.87 11.67 -6.14
N LEU A 146 -17.69 12.72 -6.02
CA LEU A 146 -19.04 12.66 -5.49
C LEU A 146 -20.04 11.84 -6.33
N PRO A 147 -19.99 11.81 -7.68
CA PRO A 147 -20.92 11.02 -8.49
C PRO A 147 -20.92 9.51 -8.15
N LEU A 148 -19.72 8.95 -7.86
CA LEU A 148 -19.54 7.54 -7.53
C LEU A 148 -20.15 7.16 -6.16
N LEU A 149 -20.34 8.15 -5.29
CA LEU A 149 -20.87 7.96 -3.94
C LEU A 149 -22.38 8.13 -3.89
N LYS A 150 -23.02 8.70 -4.90
CA LYS A 150 -24.48 8.81 -4.96
C LYS A 150 -25.10 7.44 -5.13
N GLU A 151 -26.13 7.17 -4.35
CA GLU A 151 -26.97 6.00 -4.55
C GLU A 151 -27.70 6.14 -5.90
N GLU A 152 -27.52 5.12 -6.76
CA GLU A 152 -28.41 4.94 -7.90
C GLU A 152 -29.81 4.65 -7.31
N LYS A 153 -30.70 5.64 -7.35
CA LYS A 153 -32.11 5.45 -7.01
C LYS A 153 -32.66 4.46 -8.03
N ALA A 154 -32.82 3.21 -7.61
CA ALA A 154 -33.55 2.18 -8.34
C ALA A 154 -35.04 2.45 -8.25
#